data_cf3293abb77ff08b469bdcaa13b5e7a7
#
_entry.id   cf3293abb77ff08b469bdcaa13b5e7a7
#
_cell.length_a   1.000
_cell.length_b   1.000
_cell.length_c   1.000
_cell.angle_alpha   90.00
_cell.angle_beta   90.00
_cell.angle_gamma   90.00
#
_symmetry.space_group_name_H-M   'P 1'
#
loop_
_entity.id
_entity.type
_entity.pdbx_description
1 polymer ?
#
loop_
_entity_poly.entity_id
_entity_poly.type
_entity_poly.pdbx_seq_one_letter_code
_entity_poly.pdbx_strand_id
1 'polypeptide(L)'
;MEAYGIAGHNYVKLRDIGKAVGFNVFWDADSGCVQIETDAPYTGEAPSAEAVPSAAAPSDVDAAKQDIVARTNALRAERGIAALAADDQLMRAAQVRADEMAATGTYSHTRPDGRKYYTVTDCRQVGENIHQIPLLYLAQQKTALAETLVYSWSKSAGHMENMTDESYAAIGVGLARGTDANGMECWYCVQLFLRSGYSISAVDKPATK
;
A
#
# COMPACT_ATOMS: atom_id res chain seq x y z
N MET A 1 23.90 -12.03 -29.41
CA MET A 1 22.61 -11.30 -29.30
C MET A 1 21.97 -11.30 -30.68
N GLU A 2 20.80 -11.90 -30.78
CA GLU A 2 20.07 -12.01 -32.05
C GLU A 2 19.02 -10.94 -32.11
N ALA A 3 18.96 -10.16 -33.20
CA ALA A 3 17.98 -9.10 -33.39
C ALA A 3 17.00 -9.50 -34.50
N TYR A 4 15.74 -9.19 -34.31
CA TYR A 4 14.65 -9.49 -35.23
C TYR A 4 14.04 -8.20 -35.78
N GLY A 5 13.95 -8.05 -37.08
CA GLY A 5 13.25 -6.93 -37.74
C GLY A 5 11.78 -7.27 -37.94
N ILE A 6 10.87 -6.51 -37.33
CA ILE A 6 9.41 -6.68 -37.49
C ILE A 6 8.82 -5.30 -37.77
N ALA A 7 8.09 -5.13 -38.88
CA ALA A 7 7.42 -3.90 -39.25
C ALA A 7 8.30 -2.63 -39.18
N GLY A 8 9.59 -2.75 -39.57
CA GLY A 8 10.55 -1.63 -39.54
C GLY A 8 11.17 -1.33 -38.18
N HIS A 9 10.89 -2.12 -37.17
CA HIS A 9 11.49 -2.00 -35.82
C HIS A 9 12.44 -3.17 -35.54
N ASN A 10 13.51 -2.93 -34.79
CA ASN A 10 14.44 -3.95 -34.34
C ASN A 10 14.04 -4.43 -32.94
N TYR A 11 13.87 -5.74 -32.80
CA TYR A 11 13.56 -6.40 -31.51
C TYR A 11 14.74 -7.27 -31.08
N VAL A 12 15.06 -7.24 -29.80
CA VAL A 12 16.08 -8.07 -29.17
C VAL A 12 15.43 -8.84 -28.03
N LYS A 13 15.84 -10.11 -27.84
CA LYS A 13 15.35 -10.88 -26.69
C LYS A 13 15.83 -10.22 -25.40
N LEU A 14 14.91 -9.89 -24.51
CA LEU A 14 15.23 -9.28 -23.22
C LEU A 14 16.23 -10.10 -22.40
N ARG A 15 16.17 -11.43 -22.48
CA ARG A 15 17.15 -12.35 -21.87
C ARG A 15 18.57 -12.16 -22.41
N ASP A 16 18.73 -11.86 -23.69
CA ASP A 16 20.05 -11.61 -24.28
C ASP A 16 20.63 -10.29 -23.78
N ILE A 17 19.77 -9.30 -23.55
CA ILE A 17 20.16 -8.03 -22.92
C ILE A 17 20.58 -8.29 -21.47
N GLY A 18 19.77 -9.02 -20.70
CA GLY A 18 20.08 -9.37 -19.31
C GLY A 18 21.43 -10.08 -19.17
N LYS A 19 21.73 -11.04 -20.06
CA LYS A 19 23.05 -11.71 -20.12
C LYS A 19 24.20 -10.74 -20.42
N ALA A 20 23.99 -9.82 -21.34
CA ALA A 20 25.05 -8.91 -21.79
C ALA A 20 25.37 -7.80 -20.78
N VAL A 21 24.37 -7.34 -20.03
CA VAL A 21 24.47 -6.22 -19.09
C VAL A 21 24.57 -6.67 -17.63
N GLY A 22 24.20 -7.92 -17.33
CA GLY A 22 24.40 -8.55 -16.01
C GLY A 22 23.21 -8.40 -15.08
N PHE A 23 21.96 -8.36 -15.58
CA PHE A 23 20.76 -8.42 -14.77
C PHE A 23 19.93 -9.67 -15.05
N ASN A 24 19.18 -10.15 -14.05
CA ASN A 24 18.34 -11.34 -14.21
C ASN A 24 17.02 -11.04 -14.93
N VAL A 25 16.61 -11.96 -15.80
CA VAL A 25 15.31 -11.93 -16.52
C VAL A 25 14.74 -13.33 -16.54
N PHE A 26 13.57 -13.52 -15.96
CA PHE A 26 12.88 -14.81 -15.92
C PHE A 26 11.36 -14.65 -16.12
N TRP A 27 10.71 -15.75 -16.44
CA TRP A 27 9.25 -15.83 -16.45
C TRP A 27 8.79 -16.27 -15.07
N ASP A 28 7.94 -15.46 -14.45
CA ASP A 28 7.24 -15.81 -13.23
C ASP A 28 5.88 -16.41 -13.57
N ALA A 29 5.70 -17.70 -13.29
CA ALA A 29 4.49 -18.43 -13.61
C ALA A 29 3.31 -18.03 -12.69
N ASP A 30 3.58 -17.57 -11.48
CA ASP A 30 2.55 -17.20 -10.51
C ASP A 30 1.91 -15.85 -10.84
N SER A 31 2.71 -14.88 -11.28
CA SER A 31 2.21 -13.57 -11.73
C SER A 31 1.87 -13.52 -13.22
N GLY A 32 2.30 -14.52 -14.02
CA GLY A 32 2.13 -14.54 -15.47
C GLY A 32 2.89 -13.42 -16.18
N CYS A 33 4.00 -12.93 -15.62
CA CYS A 33 4.77 -11.80 -16.12
C CYS A 33 6.26 -12.12 -16.29
N VAL A 34 6.91 -11.34 -17.17
CA VAL A 34 8.38 -11.33 -17.24
C VAL A 34 8.91 -10.44 -16.12
N GLN A 35 9.78 -10.98 -15.29
CA GLN A 35 10.45 -10.25 -14.21
C GLN A 35 11.86 -9.83 -14.63
N ILE A 36 12.29 -8.66 -14.15
CA ILE A 36 13.63 -8.10 -14.34
C ILE A 36 14.18 -7.72 -12.98
N GLU A 37 15.31 -8.34 -12.60
CA GLU A 37 16.06 -8.03 -11.37
C GLU A 37 17.39 -7.39 -11.74
N THR A 38 17.49 -6.09 -11.55
CA THR A 38 18.67 -5.31 -11.96
C THR A 38 19.85 -5.44 -11.00
N ASP A 39 19.64 -5.96 -9.82
CA ASP A 39 20.63 -6.16 -8.75
C ASP A 39 21.08 -7.63 -8.59
N ALA A 40 20.56 -8.53 -9.44
CA ALA A 40 20.92 -9.95 -9.45
C ALA A 40 21.59 -10.35 -10.77
N PRO A 41 22.63 -11.17 -10.73
CA PRO A 41 23.28 -11.67 -11.94
C PRO A 41 22.30 -12.54 -12.74
N TYR A 42 22.47 -12.56 -14.05
CA TYR A 42 21.62 -13.36 -14.93
C TYR A 42 21.73 -14.86 -14.62
N THR A 43 20.65 -15.47 -14.19
CA THR A 43 20.50 -16.93 -14.04
C THR A 43 19.51 -17.48 -15.08
N GLY A 44 18.56 -16.69 -15.53
CA GLY A 44 17.46 -17.08 -16.42
C GLY A 44 16.37 -17.89 -15.73
N GLU A 45 16.47 -18.06 -14.43
CA GLU A 45 15.55 -18.78 -13.56
C GLU A 45 14.96 -17.81 -12.53
N ALA A 46 13.72 -18.07 -12.11
CA ALA A 46 13.17 -17.42 -10.94
C ALA A 46 14.08 -17.68 -9.74
N PRO A 47 14.38 -16.71 -8.88
CA PRO A 47 15.08 -16.98 -7.65
C PRO A 47 14.35 -18.11 -6.94
N SER A 48 15.09 -19.13 -6.48
CA SER A 48 14.49 -20.19 -5.66
C SER A 48 13.78 -19.50 -4.51
N ALA A 49 12.55 -19.90 -4.22
CA ALA A 49 11.70 -19.29 -3.23
C ALA A 49 12.31 -19.34 -1.82
N GLU A 50 13.39 -18.56 -1.60
CA GLU A 50 13.68 -18.03 -0.29
C GLU A 50 12.69 -16.88 -0.07
N ALA A 51 11.56 -17.29 0.52
CA ALA A 51 10.60 -16.44 1.17
C ALA A 51 10.42 -15.05 0.53
N VAL A 52 9.63 -14.96 -0.55
CA VAL A 52 8.67 -13.86 -0.64
C VAL A 52 8.03 -13.81 0.75
N PRO A 53 8.06 -12.68 1.49
CA PRO A 53 7.42 -12.63 2.80
C PRO A 53 6.01 -13.18 2.62
N SER A 54 5.78 -14.39 3.13
CA SER A 54 4.50 -15.09 3.12
C SER A 54 3.46 -14.08 3.56
N ALA A 55 2.29 -14.09 2.92
CA ALA A 55 1.17 -13.27 3.36
C ALA A 55 1.15 -13.26 4.88
N ALA A 56 1.42 -12.06 5.44
CA ALA A 56 1.54 -11.87 6.87
C ALA A 56 0.41 -12.62 7.57
N ALA A 57 0.72 -13.47 8.53
CA ALA A 57 -0.28 -14.06 9.41
C ALA A 57 -1.12 -12.93 10.05
N PRO A 58 -2.35 -13.15 10.51
CA PRO A 58 -3.16 -12.07 11.10
C PRO A 58 -2.41 -11.23 12.17
N SER A 59 -1.52 -11.87 12.94
CA SER A 59 -0.60 -11.20 13.87
C SER A 59 0.37 -10.22 13.21
N ASP A 60 0.80 -10.48 11.97
CA ASP A 60 1.76 -9.64 11.24
C ASP A 60 1.07 -8.40 10.64
N VAL A 61 -0.22 -8.52 10.27
CA VAL A 61 -1.02 -7.37 9.80
C VAL A 61 -1.25 -6.37 10.93
N ASP A 62 -1.55 -6.86 12.13
CA ASP A 62 -1.76 -5.98 13.29
C ASP A 62 -0.43 -5.32 13.73
N ALA A 63 0.68 -6.05 13.67
CA ALA A 63 2.00 -5.49 13.89
C ALA A 63 2.34 -4.40 12.86
N ALA A 64 2.01 -4.61 11.59
CA ALA A 64 2.22 -3.61 10.53
C ALA A 64 1.35 -2.36 10.75
N LYS A 65 0.09 -2.48 11.20
CA LYS A 65 -0.76 -1.33 11.55
C LYS A 65 -0.15 -0.52 12.70
N GLN A 66 0.34 -1.20 13.73
CA GLN A 66 1.00 -0.55 14.86
C GLN A 66 2.31 0.16 14.44
N ASP A 67 3.11 -0.45 13.58
CA ASP A 67 4.33 0.16 13.04
C ASP A 67 4.02 1.41 12.19
N ILE A 68 2.93 1.40 11.40
CA ILE A 68 2.47 2.59 10.66
C ILE A 68 2.13 3.73 11.64
N VAL A 69 1.43 3.45 12.73
CA VAL A 69 1.12 4.46 13.77
C VAL A 69 2.40 4.99 14.40
N ALA A 70 3.32 4.10 14.78
CA ALA A 70 4.60 4.47 15.40
C ALA A 70 5.45 5.36 14.49
N ARG A 71 5.57 5.02 13.21
CA ARG A 71 6.30 5.81 12.20
C ARG A 71 5.65 7.16 11.93
N THR A 72 4.31 7.21 11.88
CA THR A 72 3.57 8.48 11.75
C THR A 72 3.85 9.37 12.95
N ASN A 73 3.84 8.82 14.16
CA ASN A 73 4.16 9.55 15.38
C ASN A 73 5.63 9.99 15.46
N ALA A 74 6.56 9.20 14.93
CA ALA A 74 7.96 9.60 14.81
C ALA A 74 8.11 10.83 13.90
N LEU A 75 7.43 10.86 12.76
CA LEU A 75 7.36 11.99 11.84
C LEU A 75 6.80 13.27 12.52
N ARG A 76 5.78 13.12 13.37
CA ARG A 76 5.20 14.20 14.16
C ARG A 76 6.20 14.72 15.21
N ALA A 77 6.86 13.80 15.94
CA ALA A 77 7.86 14.13 16.93
C ALA A 77 9.05 14.92 16.37
N GLU A 78 9.54 14.56 15.17
CA GLU A 78 10.58 15.31 14.45
C GLU A 78 10.20 16.78 14.18
N ARG A 79 8.91 17.10 14.20
CA ARG A 79 8.35 18.45 13.99
C ARG A 79 7.84 19.11 15.27
N GLY A 80 8.04 18.48 16.41
CA GLY A 80 7.56 18.98 17.70
C GLY A 80 6.02 18.89 17.87
N ILE A 81 5.35 18.05 17.07
CA ILE A 81 3.90 17.89 17.08
C ILE A 81 3.53 16.73 18.02
N ALA A 82 2.46 16.87 18.79
CA ALA A 82 1.97 15.85 19.71
C ALA A 82 1.63 14.53 18.96
N ALA A 83 1.92 13.39 19.60
CA ALA A 83 1.59 12.09 19.05
C ALA A 83 0.07 11.88 18.95
N LEU A 84 -0.34 11.15 17.93
CA LEU A 84 -1.71 10.67 17.76
C LEU A 84 -1.93 9.42 18.61
N ALA A 85 -3.05 9.35 19.33
CA ALA A 85 -3.49 8.13 20.01
C ALA A 85 -4.05 7.13 18.99
N ALA A 86 -3.68 5.86 19.11
CA ALA A 86 -4.39 4.81 18.37
C ALA A 86 -5.81 4.67 18.93
N ASP A 87 -6.82 4.75 18.07
CA ASP A 87 -8.24 4.67 18.45
C ASP A 87 -8.91 3.46 17.81
N ASP A 88 -9.55 2.63 18.63
CA ASP A 88 -10.13 1.37 18.18
C ASP A 88 -11.29 1.57 17.20
N GLN A 89 -12.08 2.64 17.32
CA GLN A 89 -13.16 2.92 16.38
C GLN A 89 -12.59 3.36 15.04
N LEU A 90 -11.55 4.22 15.05
CA LEU A 90 -10.84 4.59 13.84
C LEU A 90 -10.14 3.39 13.18
N MET A 91 -9.54 2.47 13.96
CA MET A 91 -8.94 1.24 13.43
C MET A 91 -10.00 0.41 12.68
N ARG A 92 -11.19 0.24 13.28
CA ARG A 92 -12.30 -0.46 12.62
C ARG A 92 -12.78 0.27 11.37
N ALA A 93 -12.95 1.58 11.43
CA ALA A 93 -13.39 2.39 10.30
C ALA A 93 -12.38 2.38 9.14
N ALA A 94 -11.09 2.50 9.44
CA ALA A 94 -10.02 2.40 8.45
C ALA A 94 -9.98 1.00 7.81
N GLN A 95 -10.21 -0.06 8.59
CA GLN A 95 -10.29 -1.42 8.06
C GLN A 95 -11.46 -1.57 7.10
N VAL A 96 -12.67 -1.07 7.46
CA VAL A 96 -13.82 -1.06 6.55
C VAL A 96 -13.47 -0.38 5.22
N ARG A 97 -12.79 0.76 5.26
CA ARG A 97 -12.37 1.48 4.04
C ARG A 97 -11.35 0.69 3.22
N ALA A 98 -10.40 0.04 3.85
CA ALA A 98 -9.43 -0.82 3.16
C ALA A 98 -10.12 -2.02 2.50
N ASP A 99 -11.06 -2.67 3.21
CA ASP A 99 -11.84 -3.80 2.71
C ASP A 99 -12.73 -3.41 1.52
N GLU A 100 -13.36 -2.23 1.56
CA GLU A 100 -14.17 -1.69 0.44
C GLU A 100 -13.34 -1.52 -0.83
N MET A 101 -12.15 -0.94 -0.71
CA MET A 101 -11.26 -0.76 -1.85
C MET A 101 -10.73 -2.10 -2.38
N ALA A 102 -10.34 -3.01 -1.48
CA ALA A 102 -9.87 -4.34 -1.84
C ALA A 102 -10.94 -5.18 -2.53
N ALA A 103 -12.18 -5.16 -2.03
CA ALA A 103 -13.30 -5.92 -2.60
C ALA A 103 -13.73 -5.41 -3.99
N THR A 104 -13.51 -4.14 -4.28
CA THR A 104 -13.92 -3.52 -5.55
C THR A 104 -12.78 -3.29 -6.55
N GLY A 105 -11.54 -3.49 -6.12
CA GLY A 105 -10.35 -3.14 -6.89
C GLY A 105 -10.22 -1.63 -7.17
N THR A 106 -10.93 -0.78 -6.40
CA THR A 106 -11.07 0.66 -6.68
C THR A 106 -10.33 1.50 -5.64
N TYR A 107 -9.28 2.19 -6.06
CA TYR A 107 -8.53 3.15 -5.26
C TYR A 107 -9.24 4.52 -5.27
N SER A 108 -9.97 4.87 -4.19
CA SER A 108 -10.79 6.08 -4.16
C SER A 108 -11.14 6.54 -2.74
N HIS A 109 -11.21 7.88 -2.53
CA HIS A 109 -11.80 8.50 -1.35
C HIS A 109 -13.33 8.44 -1.33
N THR A 110 -13.95 7.94 -2.40
CA THR A 110 -15.39 7.70 -2.48
C THR A 110 -15.65 6.23 -2.18
N ARG A 111 -16.62 5.95 -1.32
CA ARG A 111 -17.06 4.59 -0.96
C ARG A 111 -17.77 3.93 -2.16
N PRO A 112 -17.87 2.60 -2.22
CA PRO A 112 -18.49 1.89 -3.34
C PRO A 112 -19.93 2.31 -3.65
N ASP A 113 -20.68 2.76 -2.66
CA ASP A 113 -22.06 3.27 -2.78
C ASP A 113 -22.15 4.76 -3.16
N GLY A 114 -21.03 5.40 -3.49
CA GLY A 114 -20.96 6.82 -3.89
C GLY A 114 -20.85 7.82 -2.74
N ARG A 115 -20.97 7.38 -1.48
CA ARG A 115 -20.79 8.25 -0.31
C ARG A 115 -19.32 8.65 -0.13
N LYS A 116 -19.10 9.73 0.61
CA LYS A 116 -17.74 10.18 0.97
C LYS A 116 -17.11 9.27 2.04
N TYR A 117 -15.78 9.18 2.06
CA TYR A 117 -15.02 8.34 2.99
C TYR A 117 -15.42 8.53 4.46
N TYR A 118 -15.63 9.77 4.92
CA TYR A 118 -15.95 10.06 6.32
C TYR A 118 -17.28 9.46 6.78
N THR A 119 -18.17 9.07 5.86
CA THR A 119 -19.43 8.39 6.22
C THR A 119 -19.25 6.96 6.72
N VAL A 120 -18.02 6.46 6.74
CA VAL A 120 -17.69 5.21 7.42
C VAL A 120 -17.81 5.33 8.95
N THR A 121 -17.88 6.57 9.45
CA THR A 121 -18.11 6.89 10.86
C THR A 121 -19.31 7.81 11.00
N ASP A 122 -19.82 7.97 12.21
CA ASP A 122 -20.83 8.98 12.57
C ASP A 122 -20.26 10.39 12.79
N CYS A 123 -18.94 10.55 12.62
CA CYS A 123 -18.23 11.82 12.75
C CYS A 123 -17.66 12.30 11.42
N ARG A 124 -17.92 13.58 11.06
CA ARG A 124 -17.38 14.18 9.83
C ARG A 124 -16.01 14.85 10.01
N GLN A 125 -15.51 14.90 11.24
CA GLN A 125 -14.23 15.55 11.57
C GLN A 125 -13.05 14.57 11.46
N VAL A 126 -13.05 13.79 10.39
CA VAL A 126 -12.00 12.82 10.06
C VAL A 126 -11.29 13.18 8.75
N GLY A 127 -9.98 12.96 8.71
CA GLY A 127 -9.18 13.00 7.49
C GLY A 127 -8.84 11.59 7.01
N GLU A 128 -8.51 11.43 5.73
CA GLU A 128 -8.14 10.14 5.15
C GLU A 128 -6.87 10.25 4.31
N ASN A 129 -5.91 9.36 4.54
CA ASN A 129 -4.87 9.02 3.60
C ASN A 129 -5.14 7.62 3.09
N ILE A 130 -5.02 7.41 1.78
CA ILE A 130 -5.11 6.10 1.15
C ILE A 130 -3.85 5.80 0.36
N HIS A 131 -3.53 4.52 0.20
CA HIS A 131 -2.48 4.06 -0.71
C HIS A 131 -2.83 2.69 -1.26
N GLN A 132 -2.43 2.43 -2.51
CA GLN A 132 -2.47 1.14 -3.16
C GLN A 132 -1.05 0.75 -3.53
N ILE A 133 -0.56 -0.40 -3.05
CA ILE A 133 0.78 -0.89 -3.34
C ILE A 133 0.70 -2.29 -3.95
N PRO A 134 1.19 -2.49 -5.19
CA PRO A 134 1.34 -3.83 -5.74
C PRO A 134 2.27 -4.68 -4.87
N LEU A 135 1.87 -5.94 -4.61
CA LEU A 135 2.68 -6.87 -3.81
C LEU A 135 4.06 -7.10 -4.41
N LEU A 136 4.11 -7.18 -5.75
CA LEU A 136 5.37 -7.34 -6.47
C LEU A 136 6.32 -6.16 -6.22
N TYR A 137 5.81 -4.92 -6.24
CA TYR A 137 6.62 -3.74 -5.94
C TYR A 137 7.19 -3.80 -4.52
N LEU A 138 6.35 -4.17 -3.54
CA LEU A 138 6.76 -4.29 -2.14
C LEU A 138 7.87 -5.36 -1.97
N ALA A 139 7.73 -6.51 -2.63
CA ALA A 139 8.73 -7.56 -2.60
C ALA A 139 10.10 -7.09 -3.15
N GLN A 140 10.09 -6.25 -4.19
CA GLN A 140 11.31 -5.70 -4.77
C GLN A 140 12.03 -4.68 -3.88
N GLN A 141 11.26 -3.92 -3.07
CA GLN A 141 11.84 -2.87 -2.20
C GLN A 141 12.66 -3.43 -1.04
N LYS A 142 12.48 -4.71 -0.67
CA LYS A 142 13.11 -5.34 0.50
C LYS A 142 12.89 -4.56 1.82
N THR A 143 11.84 -3.75 1.86
CA THR A 143 11.44 -2.92 3.01
C THR A 143 10.12 -3.40 3.58
N ALA A 144 9.90 -3.14 4.87
CA ALA A 144 8.63 -3.47 5.50
C ALA A 144 7.48 -2.65 4.91
N LEU A 145 6.27 -3.23 4.86
CA LEU A 145 5.06 -2.56 4.35
C LEU A 145 4.85 -1.18 5.02
N ALA A 146 4.97 -1.12 6.34
CA ALA A 146 4.78 0.12 7.10
C ALA A 146 5.78 1.22 6.71
N GLU A 147 7.05 0.84 6.54
CA GLU A 147 8.10 1.77 6.10
C GLU A 147 7.81 2.33 4.72
N THR A 148 7.51 1.45 3.76
CA THR A 148 7.17 1.84 2.39
C THR A 148 5.96 2.78 2.34
N LEU A 149 4.91 2.47 3.12
CA LEU A 149 3.69 3.28 3.17
C LEU A 149 3.94 4.67 3.73
N VAL A 150 4.52 4.76 4.91
CA VAL A 150 4.76 6.07 5.56
C VAL A 150 5.73 6.90 4.74
N TYR A 151 6.76 6.29 4.16
CA TYR A 151 7.65 6.96 3.21
C TYR A 151 6.88 7.50 2.00
N SER A 152 6.03 6.69 1.35
CA SER A 152 5.25 7.12 0.19
C SER A 152 4.29 8.26 0.53
N TRP A 153 3.56 8.17 1.64
CA TRP A 153 2.70 9.26 2.12
C TRP A 153 3.50 10.53 2.42
N SER A 154 4.71 10.41 2.98
CA SER A 154 5.55 11.58 3.29
C SER A 154 6.03 12.34 2.03
N LYS A 155 6.01 11.72 0.85
CA LYS A 155 6.36 12.36 -0.43
C LYS A 155 5.20 13.09 -1.10
N SER A 156 3.98 12.93 -0.61
CA SER A 156 2.78 13.62 -1.09
C SER A 156 2.42 14.76 -0.13
N ALA A 157 2.32 15.98 -0.64
CA ALA A 157 2.04 17.16 0.19
C ALA A 157 0.74 17.00 0.99
N GLY A 158 -0.36 16.56 0.35
CA GLY A 158 -1.65 16.38 1.01
C GLY A 158 -1.67 15.26 2.05
N HIS A 159 -1.00 14.14 1.77
CA HIS A 159 -0.89 13.06 2.75
C HIS A 159 0.00 13.47 3.94
N MET A 160 1.08 14.20 3.66
CA MET A 160 1.98 14.72 4.69
C MET A 160 1.27 15.73 5.58
N GLU A 161 0.45 16.63 5.00
CA GLU A 161 -0.38 17.58 5.71
C GLU A 161 -1.30 16.85 6.71
N ASN A 162 -2.02 15.80 6.29
CA ASN A 162 -2.84 15.00 7.19
C ASN A 162 -2.02 14.36 8.33
N MET A 163 -0.85 13.78 8.04
CA MET A 163 -0.01 13.17 9.07
C MET A 163 0.53 14.19 10.09
N THR A 164 0.69 15.45 9.69
CA THR A 164 1.32 16.49 10.51
C THR A 164 0.35 17.60 10.96
N ASP A 165 -0.95 17.47 10.68
CA ASP A 165 -1.96 18.43 11.17
C ASP A 165 -2.05 18.33 12.71
N GLU A 166 -1.76 19.44 13.39
CA GLU A 166 -1.79 19.54 14.85
C GLU A 166 -3.21 19.44 15.43
N SER A 167 -4.24 19.66 14.61
CA SER A 167 -5.62 19.55 15.02
C SER A 167 -6.11 18.11 15.19
N TYR A 168 -5.38 17.13 14.66
CA TYR A 168 -5.69 15.70 14.87
C TYR A 168 -5.11 15.19 16.18
N ALA A 169 -5.89 14.36 16.90
CA ALA A 169 -5.54 13.76 18.18
C ALA A 169 -5.51 12.22 18.15
N ALA A 170 -6.16 11.60 17.17
CA ALA A 170 -6.19 10.14 17.06
C ALA A 170 -6.00 9.65 15.62
N ILE A 171 -5.58 8.39 15.50
CA ILE A 171 -5.33 7.71 14.23
C ILE A 171 -5.87 6.29 14.27
N GLY A 172 -6.40 5.84 13.11
CA GLY A 172 -6.69 4.44 12.82
C GLY A 172 -6.05 4.01 11.50
N VAL A 173 -5.67 2.75 11.41
CA VAL A 173 -5.01 2.16 10.23
C VAL A 173 -5.79 0.93 9.78
N GLY A 174 -6.08 0.85 8.48
CA GLY A 174 -6.69 -0.30 7.81
C GLY A 174 -5.78 -0.83 6.71
N LEU A 175 -5.64 -2.15 6.63
CA LEU A 175 -4.86 -2.85 5.62
C LEU A 175 -5.68 -4.02 5.08
N ALA A 176 -5.85 -4.11 3.76
CA ALA A 176 -6.53 -5.22 3.11
C ALA A 176 -5.82 -5.61 1.82
N ARG A 177 -5.80 -6.91 1.51
CA ARG A 177 -5.32 -7.43 0.23
C ARG A 177 -6.48 -7.54 -0.75
N GLY A 178 -6.23 -7.21 -2.00
CA GLY A 178 -7.21 -7.34 -3.06
C GLY A 178 -6.52 -7.27 -4.41
N THR A 179 -7.31 -7.39 -5.47
CA THR A 179 -6.84 -7.31 -6.85
C THR A 179 -7.29 -5.99 -7.46
N ASP A 180 -6.40 -5.29 -8.14
CA ASP A 180 -6.75 -4.06 -8.84
C ASP A 180 -7.51 -4.32 -10.16
N ALA A 181 -7.92 -3.25 -10.84
CA ALA A 181 -8.65 -3.34 -12.11
C ALA A 181 -7.85 -4.01 -13.24
N ASN A 182 -6.53 -4.16 -13.10
CA ASN A 182 -5.65 -4.81 -14.08
C ASN A 182 -5.35 -6.27 -13.70
N GLY A 183 -5.93 -6.79 -12.61
CA GLY A 183 -5.68 -8.15 -12.13
C GLY A 183 -4.43 -8.27 -11.25
N MET A 184 -3.82 -7.17 -10.82
CA MET A 184 -2.61 -7.17 -10.00
C MET A 184 -2.96 -7.23 -8.52
N GLU A 185 -2.35 -8.16 -7.78
CA GLU A 185 -2.50 -8.23 -6.32
C GLU A 185 -1.86 -7.01 -5.64
N CYS A 186 -2.63 -6.36 -4.78
CA CYS A 186 -2.25 -5.13 -4.10
C CYS A 186 -2.62 -5.14 -2.63
N TRP A 187 -1.87 -4.39 -1.83
CA TRP A 187 -2.35 -3.87 -0.56
C TRP A 187 -3.15 -2.59 -0.78
N TYR A 188 -4.32 -2.50 -0.16
CA TYR A 188 -5.10 -1.29 0.01
C TYR A 188 -4.93 -0.82 1.44
N CYS A 189 -4.43 0.40 1.61
CA CYS A 189 -3.95 0.90 2.87
C CYS A 189 -4.63 2.23 3.18
N VAL A 190 -5.06 2.40 4.43
CA VAL A 190 -5.81 3.57 4.89
C VAL A 190 -5.24 4.06 6.22
N GLN A 191 -5.07 5.39 6.34
CA GLN A 191 -5.01 6.07 7.62
C GLN A 191 -6.26 6.95 7.74
N LEU A 192 -6.98 6.84 8.85
CA LEU A 192 -7.98 7.80 9.26
C LEU A 192 -7.48 8.61 10.46
N PHE A 193 -7.74 9.89 10.44
CA PHE A 193 -7.35 10.82 11.50
C PHE A 193 -8.60 11.46 12.10
N LEU A 194 -8.65 11.64 13.41
CA LEU A 194 -9.77 12.29 14.11
C LEU A 194 -9.30 13.58 14.76
N ARG A 195 -10.07 14.65 14.54
CA ARG A 195 -9.78 15.95 15.17
C ARG A 195 -9.97 15.90 16.69
N SER A 196 -9.14 16.68 17.38
CA SER A 196 -9.23 16.87 18.83
C SER A 196 -10.61 17.38 19.23
N GLY A 197 -11.14 16.88 20.35
CA GLY A 197 -12.45 17.24 20.86
C GLY A 197 -13.64 16.52 20.21
N TYR A 198 -13.39 15.60 19.29
CA TYR A 198 -14.41 14.76 18.66
C TYR A 198 -14.23 13.29 19.04
N SER A 199 -15.31 12.52 18.93
CA SER A 199 -15.33 11.08 19.18
C SER A 199 -16.15 10.36 18.11
N ILE A 200 -15.90 9.06 17.94
CA ILE A 200 -16.66 8.18 17.08
C ILE A 200 -17.39 7.18 17.98
N SER A 201 -18.71 7.09 17.83
CA SER A 201 -19.55 6.14 18.57
C SER A 201 -20.06 5.00 17.69
N ALA A 202 -20.07 5.18 16.39
CA ALA A 202 -20.51 4.16 15.44
C ALA A 202 -19.62 4.11 14.19
N VAL A 203 -19.35 2.87 13.75
CA VAL A 203 -18.67 2.57 12.49
C VAL A 203 -19.65 1.84 11.58
N ASP A 204 -19.75 2.32 10.33
CA ASP A 204 -20.61 1.72 9.30
C ASP A 204 -20.07 0.36 8.85
N LYS A 205 -20.94 -0.45 8.25
CA LYS A 205 -20.53 -1.69 7.58
C LYS A 205 -19.90 -1.38 6.22
N PRO A 206 -19.09 -2.31 5.66
CA PRO A 206 -18.60 -2.15 4.30
C PRO A 206 -19.74 -1.89 3.32
N ALA A 207 -19.57 -0.86 2.50
CA ALA A 207 -20.50 -0.53 1.45
C ALA A 207 -20.30 -1.47 0.25
N THR A 208 -21.37 -1.85 -0.40
CA THR A 208 -21.38 -2.60 -1.66
C THR A 208 -21.87 -1.70 -2.80
N LYS A 209 -21.47 -2.03 -4.02
CA LYS A 209 -22.00 -1.37 -5.23
C LYS A 209 -23.48 -1.64 -5.39
#